data_05a4cc72213495bc7866ed96e36dd756
#
_entry.id   05a4cc72213495bc7866ed96e36dd756
#
_cell.length_a   1.000
_cell.length_b   1.000
_cell.length_c   1.000
_cell.angle_alpha   90.00
_cell.angle_beta   90.00
_cell.angle_gamma   90.00
#
_symmetry.space_group_name_H-M   'P 1'
#
loop_
_entity.id
_entity.type
_entity.pdbx_description
1 polymer ?
#
loop_
_entity_poly.entity_id
_entity_poly.type
_entity_poly.pdbx_seq_one_letter_code
_entity_poly.pdbx_strand_id
1 'polypeptide(L)'
;METRENLEQEDPELAQVLSHIDNPVTRAAVTAERAVLARLGAGCAAPVGALAVPTVAGSDTLSLKAVVASLDGRTVLCESAMAHLDQAEMLGVHVAQALLAAGATRVADLQAGTPVRGERR
;
A
#
# COMPACT_ATOMS: atom_id res chain seq x y z
N MET A 1 15.64 -10.45 -4.12
CA MET A 1 15.14 -9.12 -4.02
C MET A 1 14.04 -8.86 -5.01
N GLU A 2 13.02 -8.18 -4.60
CA GLU A 2 11.96 -7.85 -5.51
C GLU A 2 12.45 -6.88 -6.52
N THR A 3 12.07 -7.08 -7.75
CA THR A 3 12.54 -6.26 -8.82
C THR A 3 11.37 -5.75 -9.62
N ARG A 4 11.66 -4.85 -10.55
CA ARG A 4 10.64 -4.37 -11.44
C ARG A 4 10.06 -5.50 -12.28
N GLU A 5 10.85 -6.50 -12.58
CA GLU A 5 10.38 -7.64 -13.35
C GLU A 5 9.28 -8.39 -12.61
N ASN A 6 9.43 -8.52 -11.29
CA ASN A 6 8.39 -9.19 -10.52
C ASN A 6 7.10 -8.40 -10.54
N LEU A 7 7.18 -7.08 -10.44
CA LEU A 7 5.98 -6.25 -10.53
C LEU A 7 5.32 -6.37 -11.89
N GLU A 8 6.12 -6.43 -12.95
CA GLU A 8 5.58 -6.53 -14.28
C GLU A 8 4.85 -7.83 -14.48
N GLN A 9 5.33 -8.90 -13.89
CA GLN A 9 4.67 -10.19 -14.00
C GLN A 9 3.37 -10.23 -13.22
N GLU A 10 3.34 -9.56 -12.09
CA GLU A 10 2.16 -9.59 -11.25
C GLU A 10 1.10 -8.58 -11.66
N ASP A 11 1.51 -7.51 -12.33
CA ASP A 11 0.59 -6.44 -12.66
C ASP A 11 0.98 -5.84 -14.02
N PRO A 12 0.47 -6.41 -15.09
CA PRO A 12 0.80 -5.88 -16.42
C PRO A 12 0.37 -4.43 -16.63
N GLU A 13 -0.70 -4.02 -15.99
CA GLU A 13 -1.12 -2.63 -16.11
C GLU A 13 -0.12 -1.70 -15.48
N LEU A 14 0.43 -2.10 -14.34
CA LEU A 14 1.46 -1.30 -13.70
C LEU A 14 2.69 -1.21 -14.58
N ALA A 15 3.09 -2.30 -15.19
CA ALA A 15 4.24 -2.30 -16.07
C ALA A 15 4.05 -1.30 -17.20
N GLN A 16 2.85 -1.26 -17.75
CA GLN A 16 2.55 -0.35 -18.83
C GLN A 16 2.62 1.11 -18.38
N VAL A 17 2.08 1.38 -17.20
CA VAL A 17 2.13 2.73 -16.64
C VAL A 17 3.58 3.14 -16.40
N LEU A 18 4.37 2.26 -15.80
CA LEU A 18 5.75 2.58 -15.49
C LEU A 18 6.58 2.85 -16.73
N SER A 19 6.24 2.20 -17.84
CA SER A 19 7.01 2.39 -19.06
C SER A 19 6.86 3.80 -19.62
N HIS A 20 5.84 4.53 -19.20
CA HIS A 20 5.61 5.89 -19.66
C HIS A 20 6.08 6.94 -18.66
N ILE A 21 6.68 6.54 -17.55
CA ILE A 21 7.14 7.46 -16.54
C ILE A 21 8.65 7.57 -16.60
N ASP A 22 9.14 8.75 -16.95
CA ASP A 22 10.58 8.99 -17.03
C ASP A 22 11.20 9.43 -15.72
N ASN A 23 10.43 10.05 -14.86
CA ASN A 23 10.94 10.62 -13.62
C ASN A 23 11.16 9.50 -12.60
N PRO A 24 12.39 9.28 -12.13
CA PRO A 24 12.67 8.19 -11.19
C PRO A 24 11.92 8.32 -9.86
N VAL A 25 11.73 9.53 -9.37
CA VAL A 25 11.02 9.73 -8.11
C VAL A 25 9.55 9.37 -8.28
N THR A 26 8.94 9.81 -9.37
CA THR A 26 7.54 9.49 -9.63
C THR A 26 7.37 7.99 -9.83
N ARG A 27 8.29 7.36 -10.54
CA ARG A 27 8.24 5.92 -10.77
C ARG A 27 8.34 5.17 -9.43
N ALA A 28 9.25 5.59 -8.57
CA ALA A 28 9.40 4.95 -7.27
C ALA A 28 8.15 5.17 -6.42
N ALA A 29 7.57 6.36 -6.46
CA ALA A 29 6.35 6.63 -5.69
C ALA A 29 5.21 5.73 -6.14
N VAL A 30 5.00 5.60 -7.45
CA VAL A 30 3.96 4.72 -7.97
C VAL A 30 4.21 3.27 -7.56
N THR A 31 5.46 2.84 -7.63
CA THR A 31 5.83 1.49 -7.26
C THR A 31 5.49 1.21 -5.80
N ALA A 32 5.83 2.14 -4.92
CA ALA A 32 5.56 1.96 -3.48
C ALA A 32 4.07 1.92 -3.20
N GLU A 33 3.32 2.84 -3.80
CA GLU A 33 1.88 2.90 -3.58
C GLU A 33 1.19 1.63 -4.08
N ARG A 34 1.57 1.18 -5.27
CA ARG A 34 0.96 -0.01 -5.83
C ARG A 34 1.33 -1.26 -5.04
N ALA A 35 2.53 -1.29 -4.48
CA ALA A 35 2.94 -2.43 -3.67
C ALA A 35 2.06 -2.57 -2.43
N VAL A 36 1.70 -1.44 -1.80
CA VAL A 36 0.78 -1.48 -0.67
C VAL A 36 -0.57 -2.03 -1.11
N LEU A 37 -1.11 -1.50 -2.20
CA LEU A 37 -2.44 -1.88 -2.65
C LEU A 37 -2.49 -3.33 -3.08
N ALA A 38 -1.45 -3.80 -3.76
CA ALA A 38 -1.40 -5.18 -4.20
C ALA A 38 -1.36 -6.13 -3.02
N ARG A 39 -0.58 -5.77 -2.00
CA ARG A 39 -0.42 -6.64 -0.84
C ARG A 39 -1.69 -6.69 0.00
N LEU A 40 -2.36 -5.55 0.16
CA LEU A 40 -3.57 -5.49 0.96
C LEU A 40 -4.81 -5.92 0.18
N GLY A 41 -4.83 -5.64 -1.10
CA GLY A 41 -6.01 -5.88 -1.91
C GLY A 41 -6.41 -7.34 -2.01
N ALA A 42 -5.43 -8.24 -1.92
CA ALA A 42 -5.72 -9.65 -2.03
C ALA A 42 -6.50 -10.18 -0.84
N GLY A 43 -6.35 -9.56 0.31
CA GLY A 43 -7.00 -10.05 1.52
C GLY A 43 -7.81 -9.01 2.26
N CYS A 44 -8.05 -7.86 1.66
CA CYS A 44 -8.69 -6.78 2.37
C CYS A 44 -9.67 -6.07 1.46
N ALA A 45 -10.94 -6.09 1.83
CA ALA A 45 -11.98 -5.42 1.05
C ALA A 45 -12.21 -3.98 1.50
N ALA A 46 -11.57 -3.56 2.57
CA ALA A 46 -11.75 -2.22 3.09
C ALA A 46 -11.12 -1.19 2.15
N PRO A 47 -11.61 0.04 2.13
CA PRO A 47 -10.95 1.10 1.39
C PRO A 47 -9.53 1.32 1.87
N VAL A 48 -8.60 1.37 0.94
CA VAL A 48 -7.20 1.54 1.22
C VAL A 48 -6.67 2.71 0.41
N GLY A 49 -5.93 3.58 1.04
CA GLY A 49 -5.27 4.67 0.36
C GLY A 49 -3.79 4.66 0.66
N ALA A 50 -2.99 5.04 -0.31
CA ALA A 50 -1.54 5.11 -0.13
C ALA A 50 -1.01 6.31 -0.89
N LEU A 51 -0.07 7.00 -0.27
CA LEU A 51 0.56 8.16 -0.87
C LEU A 51 2.05 8.14 -0.58
N ALA A 52 2.85 8.21 -1.62
CA ALA A 52 4.29 8.25 -1.50
C ALA A 52 4.80 9.56 -2.08
N VAL A 53 5.61 10.26 -1.32
CA VAL A 53 6.20 11.53 -1.75
C VAL A 53 7.65 11.58 -1.31
N PRO A 54 8.51 12.34 -1.98
CA PRO A 54 9.86 12.53 -1.47
C PRO A 54 9.80 13.30 -0.15
N THR A 55 10.69 12.96 0.76
CA THR A 55 10.70 13.62 2.06
C THR A 55 11.03 15.09 1.93
N VAL A 56 11.90 15.38 0.96
CA VAL A 56 12.28 16.76 0.63
C VAL A 56 12.36 16.81 -0.88
N ALA A 57 11.99 17.91 -1.47
CA ALA A 57 12.04 18.05 -2.92
C ALA A 57 13.44 17.71 -3.43
N GLY A 58 13.52 16.83 -4.41
CA GLY A 58 14.80 16.41 -4.97
C GLY A 58 15.51 15.35 -4.15
N SER A 59 14.89 14.87 -3.09
CA SER A 59 15.49 13.87 -2.22
C SER A 59 15.39 12.47 -2.83
N ASP A 60 16.33 11.61 -2.46
CA ASP A 60 16.32 10.20 -2.85
C ASP A 60 15.55 9.35 -1.86
N THR A 61 14.90 9.95 -0.90
CA THR A 61 14.15 9.23 0.13
C THR A 61 12.67 9.48 -0.03
N LEU A 62 11.91 8.39 -0.09
CA LEU A 62 10.46 8.45 -0.15
C LEU A 62 9.85 8.30 1.22
N SER A 63 8.79 9.03 1.47
CA SER A 63 7.93 8.82 2.63
C SER A 63 6.63 8.23 2.10
N LEU A 64 6.25 7.08 2.63
CA LEU A 64 5.03 6.40 2.23
C LEU A 64 4.08 6.35 3.42
N LYS A 65 2.86 6.79 3.19
CA LYS A 65 1.82 6.72 4.21
C LYS A 65 0.64 5.96 3.60
N ALA A 66 0.06 5.05 4.37
CA ALA A 66 -1.09 4.30 3.90
C ALA A 66 -2.13 4.20 5.01
N VAL A 67 -3.38 4.15 4.60
CA VAL A 67 -4.49 4.05 5.54
C VAL A 67 -5.44 2.97 5.08
N VAL A 68 -6.07 2.31 6.04
CA VAL A 68 -7.16 1.38 5.82
C VAL A 68 -8.30 1.87 6.70
N ALA A 69 -9.48 2.04 6.14
CA ALA A 69 -10.61 2.58 6.89
C ALA A 69 -11.83 1.70 6.68
N SER A 70 -12.68 1.64 7.70
CA SER A 70 -13.98 1.01 7.54
C SER A 70 -14.89 1.97 6.80
N LEU A 71 -15.95 1.43 6.18
CA LEU A 71 -16.87 2.26 5.43
C LEU A 71 -17.56 3.31 6.31
N ASP A 72 -17.80 2.96 7.55
CA ASP A 72 -18.47 3.91 8.46
C ASP A 72 -17.51 4.92 9.06
N GLY A 73 -16.22 4.80 8.74
CA GLY A 73 -15.22 5.76 9.21
C GLY A 73 -14.83 5.63 10.67
N ARG A 74 -15.36 4.64 11.35
CA ARG A 74 -15.08 4.51 12.78
C ARG A 74 -13.74 3.91 13.08
N THR A 75 -13.26 3.08 12.18
CA THR A 75 -11.97 2.41 12.36
C THR A 75 -11.03 2.84 11.27
N VAL A 76 -9.91 3.41 11.65
CA VAL A 76 -8.89 3.85 10.70
C VAL A 76 -7.54 3.37 11.19
N LEU A 77 -6.84 2.64 10.34
CA LEU A 77 -5.48 2.23 10.61
C LEU A 77 -4.57 3.00 9.69
N CYS A 78 -3.47 3.49 10.23
CA CYS A 78 -2.55 4.32 9.47
C CYS A 78 -1.13 3.90 9.79
N GLU A 79 -0.32 3.70 8.76
CA GLU A 79 1.08 3.37 8.92
C GLU A 79 1.91 4.17 7.95
N SER A 80 3.13 4.47 8.33
CA SER A 80 4.03 5.19 7.45
C SER A 80 5.45 4.73 7.67
N ALA A 81 6.28 4.93 6.66
CA ALA A 81 7.70 4.60 6.73
C ALA A 81 8.42 5.33 5.63
N MET A 82 9.74 5.31 5.68
CA MET A 82 10.57 5.98 4.70
C MET A 82 11.64 5.01 4.21
N ALA A 83 12.04 5.17 2.97
CA ALA A 83 13.11 4.37 2.40
C ALA A 83 13.66 5.07 1.16
N HIS A 84 14.83 4.63 0.74
CA HIS A 84 15.46 5.13 -0.47
C HIS A 84 14.61 4.74 -1.68
N LEU A 85 14.71 5.51 -2.75
CA LEU A 85 13.97 5.24 -3.98
C LEU A 85 14.18 3.82 -4.50
N ASP A 86 15.38 3.30 -4.34
CA ASP A 86 15.69 1.96 -4.83
C ASP A 86 14.92 0.87 -4.11
N GLN A 87 14.36 1.19 -2.98
CA GLN A 87 13.65 0.21 -2.16
C GLN A 87 12.17 0.48 -2.10
N ALA A 88 11.64 1.12 -3.13
CA ALA A 88 10.25 1.54 -3.15
C ALA A 88 9.28 0.36 -2.98
N GLU A 89 9.56 -0.75 -3.67
CA GLU A 89 8.66 -1.90 -3.56
C GLU A 89 8.69 -2.48 -2.15
N MET A 90 9.88 -2.61 -1.58
CA MET A 90 9.98 -3.14 -0.22
C MET A 90 9.35 -2.20 0.79
N LEU A 91 9.44 -0.91 0.54
CA LEU A 91 8.78 0.07 1.38
C LEU A 91 7.27 -0.18 1.41
N GLY A 92 6.68 -0.39 0.24
CA GLY A 92 5.26 -0.69 0.15
C GLY A 92 4.88 -1.96 0.86
N VAL A 93 5.68 -3.01 0.68
CA VAL A 93 5.45 -4.29 1.35
C VAL A 93 5.53 -4.12 2.86
N HIS A 94 6.53 -3.37 3.32
CA HIS A 94 6.71 -3.17 4.75
C HIS A 94 5.52 -2.45 5.38
N VAL A 95 5.04 -1.39 4.74
CA VAL A 95 3.90 -0.64 5.26
C VAL A 95 2.65 -1.51 5.23
N ALA A 96 2.47 -2.29 4.17
CA ALA A 96 1.31 -3.18 4.07
C ALA A 96 1.34 -4.22 5.18
N GLN A 97 2.51 -4.78 5.45
CA GLN A 97 2.63 -5.77 6.52
C GLN A 97 2.33 -5.15 7.89
N ALA A 98 2.75 -3.92 8.08
CA ALA A 98 2.46 -3.23 9.33
C ALA A 98 0.96 -3.02 9.50
N LEU A 99 0.26 -2.68 8.41
CA LEU A 99 -1.18 -2.52 8.47
C LEU A 99 -1.87 -3.85 8.74
N LEU A 100 -1.40 -4.93 8.12
CA LEU A 100 -1.97 -6.25 8.37
C LEU A 100 -1.76 -6.65 9.82
N ALA A 101 -0.58 -6.39 10.37
CA ALA A 101 -0.31 -6.69 11.76
C ALA A 101 -1.18 -5.85 12.69
N ALA A 102 -1.57 -4.68 12.26
CA ALA A 102 -2.43 -3.80 13.06
C ALA A 102 -3.91 -4.17 12.95
N GLY A 103 -4.26 -5.10 12.07
CA GLY A 103 -5.62 -5.57 11.98
C GLY A 103 -6.40 -5.17 10.74
N ALA A 104 -5.72 -4.94 9.62
CA ALA A 104 -6.40 -4.49 8.41
C ALA A 104 -7.48 -5.46 7.96
N THR A 105 -7.24 -6.77 8.06
CA THR A 105 -8.26 -7.74 7.65
C THR A 105 -9.48 -7.68 8.56
N ARG A 106 -9.27 -7.32 9.82
CA ARG A 106 -10.37 -7.19 10.73
C ARG A 106 -11.27 -6.04 10.36
N VAL A 107 -10.67 -4.94 9.89
CA VAL A 107 -11.44 -3.82 9.39
C VAL A 107 -12.28 -4.26 8.20
N ALA A 108 -11.70 -5.07 7.32
CA ALA A 108 -12.41 -5.58 6.17
C ALA A 108 -13.59 -6.47 6.57
N ASP A 109 -13.39 -7.30 7.59
CA ASP A 109 -14.47 -8.16 8.07
C ASP A 109 -15.63 -7.34 8.58
N LEU A 110 -15.35 -6.31 9.36
CA LEU A 110 -16.39 -5.44 9.86
C LEU A 110 -17.13 -4.77 8.72
N GLN A 111 -16.37 -4.33 7.72
CA GLN A 111 -16.94 -3.64 6.62
C GLN A 111 -17.82 -4.53 5.76
N ALA A 112 -17.47 -5.80 5.62
CA ALA A 112 -18.24 -6.71 4.82
C ALA A 112 -19.54 -7.13 5.48
N GLY A 113 -19.77 -6.69 6.71
CA GLY A 113 -20.99 -7.05 7.41
C GLY A 113 -20.96 -8.44 7.95
N THR A 114 -19.85 -9.12 7.87
CA THR A 114 -19.71 -10.44 8.43
C THR A 114 -19.56 -10.30 9.93
N PRO A 115 -20.37 -10.98 10.69
CA PRO A 115 -20.25 -10.86 12.13
C PRO A 115 -18.90 -11.31 12.55
N VAL A 116 -18.27 -10.52 13.36
CA VAL A 116 -17.03 -10.92 13.93
C VAL A 116 -17.40 -11.89 14.99
N ARG A 117 -16.70 -13.00 15.04
CA ARG A 117 -17.03 -13.96 15.91
C ARG A 117 -17.25 -13.43 17.21
N GLY A 118 -18.15 -13.70 17.83
CA GLY A 118 -18.53 -13.21 19.11
C GLY A 118 -19.34 -11.97 19.11
N GLU A 119 -19.67 -11.48 17.93
CA GLU A 119 -20.39 -10.33 17.90
C GLU A 119 -21.57 -10.53 17.33
N ARG A 120 -22.42 -10.28 17.54
CA ARG A 120 -23.45 -10.52 16.87
C ARG A 120 -24.17 -9.61 17.08
N ARG A 121 -24.52 -9.19 16.86
CA ARG A 121 -25.22 -8.38 16.92
C ARG A 121 -26.00 -8.26 16.92
#